data_65c5e93641a269b16aa3b20032e82ecf
#
_entry.id   65c5e93641a269b16aa3b20032e82ecf
#
_cell.length_a   1.000
_cell.length_b   1.000
_cell.length_c   1.000
_cell.angle_alpha   90.00
_cell.angle_beta   90.00
_cell.angle_gamma   90.00
#
_symmetry.space_group_name_H-M   'P 1'
#
loop_
_entity.id
_entity.type
_entity.pdbx_description
1 polymer ?
#
loop_
_entity_poly.entity_id
_entity_poly.type
_entity_poly.pdbx_seq_one_letter_code
_entity_poly.pdbx_strand_id
1 'polypeptide(L)'
;EKLRKQASLNLENLHFCKDIHGFGSFDPLTSSHGFQQGKGNLPGEKIQLYVEVENVHCSKDNGVYESMLSSNLEIHDSKGKVINMAFPPRIDRSRAQRSDYHLTFQFRVPPKLQPGLYTLWVSVEESAISGQMPRSCKKSIDFKVIPSAPQPE
;
A
#
# COMPACT_ATOMS: atom_id res chain seq x y z
N GLU A 1 2.57 28.20 -6.61
CA GLU A 1 1.45 27.55 -7.30
C GLU A 1 1.87 26.74 -8.54
N LYS A 2 2.72 27.28 -9.40
CA LYS A 2 3.26 26.51 -10.51
C LYS A 2 4.03 25.28 -10.03
N LEU A 3 4.73 25.39 -8.90
CA LEU A 3 5.47 24.28 -8.31
C LEU A 3 4.54 23.17 -7.82
N ARG A 4 3.40 23.53 -7.22
CA ARG A 4 2.41 22.54 -6.78
C ARG A 4 1.76 21.80 -7.95
N LYS A 5 1.44 22.51 -9.03
CA LYS A 5 0.84 21.90 -10.22
C LYS A 5 1.79 20.95 -10.94
N GLN A 6 3.09 21.16 -10.76
CA GLN A 6 4.12 20.33 -11.37
C GLN A 6 4.62 19.22 -10.45
N ALA A 7 4.21 19.24 -9.16
CA ALA A 7 4.63 18.21 -8.23
C ALA A 7 4.01 16.86 -8.62
N SER A 8 4.84 15.85 -8.73
CA SER A 8 4.38 14.51 -9.08
C SER A 8 3.70 13.84 -7.90
N LEU A 9 2.80 12.93 -8.21
CA LEU A 9 2.23 12.02 -7.21
C LEU A 9 3.37 11.22 -6.59
N ASN A 10 3.42 11.11 -5.26
CA ASN A 10 4.53 10.49 -4.58
C ASN A 10 4.07 9.68 -3.38
N LEU A 11 4.81 8.61 -3.08
CA LEU A 11 4.56 7.76 -1.91
C LEU A 11 5.67 7.98 -0.88
N GLU A 12 5.26 8.17 0.38
CA GLU A 12 6.17 8.39 1.49
C GLU A 12 5.77 7.52 2.69
N ASN A 13 6.74 7.27 3.56
CA ASN A 13 6.52 6.56 4.83
C ASN A 13 5.84 5.21 4.65
N LEU A 14 6.40 4.40 3.76
CA LEU A 14 5.92 3.04 3.51
C LEU A 14 6.45 2.12 4.60
N HIS A 15 5.55 1.56 5.41
CA HIS A 15 5.92 0.70 6.54
C HIS A 15 4.96 -0.47 6.71
N PHE A 16 5.53 -1.62 7.05
CA PHE A 16 4.73 -2.70 7.65
C PHE A 16 4.46 -2.32 9.09
N CYS A 17 3.22 -2.52 9.55
CA CYS A 17 2.78 -2.04 10.85
C CYS A 17 2.13 -3.15 11.67
N LYS A 18 2.28 -3.04 12.98
CA LYS A 18 1.52 -3.83 13.92
C LYS A 18 0.09 -3.31 14.00
N ASP A 19 -0.06 -2.01 14.15
CA ASP A 19 -1.35 -1.31 14.19
C ASP A 19 -1.27 0.00 13.42
N ILE A 20 -2.40 0.41 12.84
CA ILE A 20 -2.52 1.66 12.11
C ILE A 20 -3.74 2.40 12.66
N HIS A 21 -3.54 3.65 13.12
CA HIS A 21 -4.58 4.44 13.78
C HIS A 21 -5.11 5.56 12.89
N GLY A 22 -4.32 6.05 11.95
CA GLY A 22 -4.68 7.12 11.05
C GLY A 22 -3.46 7.73 10.39
N PHE A 23 -3.64 8.84 9.71
CA PHE A 23 -2.53 9.55 9.07
C PHE A 23 -1.48 9.94 10.10
N GLY A 24 -0.23 9.53 9.86
CA GLY A 24 0.89 9.84 10.75
C GLY A 24 0.86 9.10 12.08
N SER A 25 -0.12 8.23 12.32
CA SER A 25 -0.28 7.52 13.59
C SER A 25 -0.31 6.01 13.33
N PHE A 26 0.80 5.35 13.52
CA PHE A 26 0.95 3.92 13.26
C PHE A 26 2.12 3.37 14.08
N ASP A 27 2.08 2.06 14.33
CA ASP A 27 3.12 1.34 15.07
C ASP A 27 3.88 0.46 14.07
N PRO A 28 5.06 0.91 13.59
CA PRO A 28 5.80 0.13 12.61
C PRO A 28 6.40 -1.14 13.23
N LEU A 29 6.46 -2.20 12.43
CA LEU A 29 7.20 -3.40 12.79
C LEU A 29 8.70 -3.13 12.64
N THR A 30 9.51 -3.90 13.37
CA THR A 30 10.96 -3.82 13.22
C THR A 30 11.37 -4.30 11.82
N SER A 31 12.49 -3.80 11.32
CA SER A 31 12.99 -4.20 10.00
C SER A 31 13.39 -5.67 9.94
N SER A 32 13.60 -6.31 11.08
CA SER A 32 13.97 -7.72 11.16
C SER A 32 12.75 -8.64 11.30
N HIS A 33 11.53 -8.10 11.33
CA HIS A 33 10.32 -8.92 11.48
C HIS A 33 10.18 -9.90 10.31
N GLY A 34 9.96 -11.18 10.63
CA GLY A 34 9.65 -12.20 9.63
C GLY A 34 8.18 -12.58 9.74
N PHE A 35 7.49 -12.57 8.60
CA PHE A 35 6.09 -12.97 8.55
C PHE A 35 5.99 -14.47 8.39
N GLN A 36 5.14 -15.12 9.20
CA GLN A 36 5.04 -16.57 9.18
C GLN A 36 4.31 -17.07 7.93
N GLN A 37 4.90 -18.10 7.34
CA GLN A 37 4.32 -18.87 6.24
C GLN A 37 3.01 -19.52 6.69
N GLY A 38 2.07 -19.71 5.77
CA GLY A 38 0.87 -20.50 6.03
C GLY A 38 1.18 -21.99 6.04
N LYS A 39 0.26 -22.77 6.59
CA LYS A 39 0.35 -24.25 6.64
C LYS A 39 -0.50 -24.85 5.53
N GLY A 40 0.10 -25.74 4.73
CA GLY A 40 -0.60 -26.39 3.63
C GLY A 40 -1.12 -25.38 2.61
N ASN A 41 -2.43 -25.39 2.37
CA ASN A 41 -3.08 -24.46 1.44
C ASN A 41 -3.64 -23.22 2.11
N LEU A 42 -3.37 -23.01 3.42
CA LEU A 42 -3.87 -21.88 4.16
C LEU A 42 -2.93 -20.69 4.01
N PRO A 43 -3.45 -19.45 4.05
CA PRO A 43 -2.59 -18.28 4.07
C PRO A 43 -1.85 -18.16 5.41
N GLY A 44 -0.77 -17.39 5.40
CA GLY A 44 0.05 -17.20 6.59
C GLY A 44 -0.37 -16.01 7.45
N GLU A 45 0.62 -15.40 8.09
CA GLU A 45 0.44 -14.28 9.00
C GLU A 45 -0.22 -13.09 8.31
N LYS A 46 -1.04 -12.35 9.07
CA LYS A 46 -1.64 -11.10 8.60
C LYS A 46 -0.58 -10.03 8.45
N ILE A 47 -0.63 -9.30 7.35
CA ILE A 47 0.27 -8.20 7.04
C ILE A 47 -0.55 -6.91 6.96
N GLN A 48 -0.10 -5.87 7.66
CA GLN A 48 -0.69 -4.54 7.56
C GLN A 48 0.37 -3.59 7.00
N LEU A 49 0.00 -2.86 5.96
CA LEU A 49 0.89 -1.95 5.26
C LEU A 49 0.31 -0.54 5.30
N TYR A 50 1.17 0.43 5.58
CA TYR A 50 0.82 1.85 5.63
C TYR A 50 1.67 2.60 4.62
N VAL A 51 1.07 3.55 3.92
CA VAL A 51 1.80 4.46 3.03
C VAL A 51 1.07 5.80 2.96
N GLU A 52 1.83 6.89 2.92
CA GLU A 52 1.30 8.24 2.70
C GLU A 52 1.39 8.58 1.22
N VAL A 53 0.38 9.30 0.73
CA VAL A 53 0.32 9.71 -0.67
C VAL A 53 0.37 11.23 -0.73
N GLU A 54 1.40 11.76 -1.38
CA GLU A 54 1.61 13.19 -1.50
C GLU A 54 1.21 13.72 -2.86
N ASN A 55 0.77 14.96 -2.87
CA ASN A 55 0.43 15.71 -4.08
C ASN A 55 -0.78 15.15 -4.84
N VAL A 56 -1.74 14.60 -4.09
CA VAL A 56 -3.01 14.12 -4.65
C VAL A 56 -3.80 15.30 -5.21
N HIS A 57 -4.31 15.16 -6.43
CA HIS A 57 -5.20 16.13 -7.04
C HIS A 57 -6.65 15.80 -6.69
N CYS A 58 -7.42 16.85 -6.41
CA CYS A 58 -8.86 16.71 -6.18
C CYS A 58 -9.62 17.43 -7.27
N SER A 59 -10.75 16.88 -7.68
CA SER A 59 -11.74 17.61 -8.44
C SER A 59 -12.69 18.32 -7.44
N LYS A 60 -13.17 19.51 -7.80
CA LYS A 60 -14.11 20.25 -6.96
C LYS A 60 -15.40 20.44 -7.73
N ASP A 61 -16.52 20.01 -7.13
CA ASP A 61 -17.85 20.16 -7.70
C ASP A 61 -18.83 20.46 -6.57
N ASN A 62 -19.62 21.52 -6.73
CA ASN A 62 -20.64 21.96 -5.75
C ASN A 62 -20.07 22.08 -4.33
N GLY A 63 -18.84 22.61 -4.20
CA GLY A 63 -18.20 22.80 -2.90
C GLY A 63 -17.63 21.53 -2.27
N VAL A 64 -17.63 20.42 -3.00
CA VAL A 64 -17.07 19.15 -2.53
C VAL A 64 -15.81 18.84 -3.31
N TYR A 65 -14.73 18.54 -2.58
CA TYR A 65 -13.48 18.05 -3.15
C TYR A 65 -13.52 16.53 -3.20
N GLU A 66 -13.22 15.97 -4.35
CA GLU A 66 -13.20 14.51 -4.54
C GLU A 66 -11.87 14.07 -5.12
N SER A 67 -11.32 13.00 -4.56
CA SER A 67 -10.15 12.31 -5.11
C SER A 67 -10.45 10.83 -5.22
N MET A 68 -9.80 10.15 -6.17
CA MET A 68 -9.90 8.70 -6.29
C MET A 68 -8.53 8.13 -6.59
N LEU A 69 -8.12 7.18 -5.75
CA LEU A 69 -6.83 6.49 -5.88
C LEU A 69 -7.08 5.00 -6.08
N SER A 70 -6.51 4.46 -7.13
CA SER A 70 -6.48 3.01 -7.37
C SER A 70 -5.14 2.48 -6.97
N SER A 71 -5.09 1.29 -6.38
CA SER A 71 -3.85 0.73 -5.87
C SER A 71 -3.72 -0.74 -6.21
N ASN A 72 -2.48 -1.18 -6.32
CA ASN A 72 -2.12 -2.55 -6.64
C ASN A 72 -0.86 -2.92 -5.88
N LEU A 73 -0.82 -4.14 -5.35
CA LEU A 73 0.36 -4.68 -4.70
C LEU A 73 0.91 -5.84 -5.53
N GLU A 74 2.24 -5.90 -5.65
CA GLU A 74 2.93 -7.00 -6.30
C GLU A 74 4.01 -7.55 -5.38
N ILE A 75 4.00 -8.84 -5.15
CA ILE A 75 5.07 -9.54 -4.43
C ILE A 75 6.00 -10.17 -5.45
N HIS A 76 7.27 -9.81 -5.39
CA HIS A 76 8.31 -10.35 -6.28
C HIS A 76 9.25 -11.23 -5.48
N ASP A 77 9.49 -12.45 -5.95
CA ASP A 77 10.49 -13.32 -5.35
C ASP A 77 11.86 -13.11 -6.02
N SER A 78 12.88 -13.80 -5.52
CA SER A 78 14.25 -13.68 -6.05
C SER A 78 14.41 -14.26 -7.45
N LYS A 79 13.43 -15.06 -7.91
CA LYS A 79 13.46 -15.72 -9.22
C LYS A 79 12.62 -14.98 -10.27
N GLY A 80 12.06 -13.84 -9.91
CA GLY A 80 11.25 -13.05 -10.83
C GLY A 80 9.78 -13.43 -10.90
N LYS A 81 9.33 -14.39 -10.09
CA LYS A 81 7.90 -14.70 -9.99
C LYS A 81 7.16 -13.57 -9.30
N VAL A 82 5.99 -13.21 -9.82
CA VAL A 82 5.19 -12.10 -9.32
C VAL A 82 3.82 -12.59 -8.90
N ILE A 83 3.39 -12.19 -7.70
CA ILE A 83 2.01 -12.37 -7.21
C ILE A 83 1.38 -10.99 -7.16
N ASN A 84 0.27 -10.85 -7.87
CA ASN A 84 -0.43 -9.56 -8.01
C ASN A 84 -1.69 -9.54 -7.16
N MET A 85 -1.91 -8.44 -6.42
CA MET A 85 -3.10 -8.24 -5.60
C MET A 85 -3.69 -6.87 -5.91
N ALA A 86 -4.94 -6.86 -6.38
CA ALA A 86 -5.66 -5.63 -6.65
C ALA A 86 -6.57 -5.29 -5.47
N PHE A 87 -6.75 -3.98 -5.22
CA PHE A 87 -7.60 -3.47 -4.16
C PHE A 87 -8.65 -2.53 -4.75
N PRO A 88 -9.82 -2.42 -4.11
CA PRO A 88 -10.85 -1.49 -4.59
C PRO A 88 -10.34 -0.04 -4.57
N PRO A 89 -10.80 0.80 -5.51
CA PRO A 89 -10.44 2.22 -5.49
C PRO A 89 -10.87 2.89 -4.18
N ARG A 90 -10.06 3.84 -3.71
CA ARG A 90 -10.36 4.66 -2.55
C ARG A 90 -10.85 6.00 -3.03
N ILE A 91 -12.10 6.33 -2.67
CA ILE A 91 -12.73 7.60 -3.01
C ILE A 91 -12.81 8.42 -1.74
N ASP A 92 -12.28 9.65 -1.80
CA ASP A 92 -12.37 10.60 -0.69
C ASP A 92 -13.18 11.80 -1.12
N ARG A 93 -14.14 12.20 -0.30
CA ARG A 93 -14.97 13.39 -0.51
C ARG A 93 -14.92 14.24 0.72
N SER A 94 -14.67 15.55 0.55
CA SER A 94 -14.55 16.48 1.67
C SER A 94 -14.98 17.88 1.24
N ARG A 95 -15.53 18.64 2.18
CA ARG A 95 -15.85 20.05 1.93
C ARG A 95 -14.63 20.95 2.01
N ALA A 96 -13.55 20.47 2.63
CA ALA A 96 -12.28 21.15 2.67
C ALA A 96 -11.25 20.40 1.86
N GLN A 97 -10.35 21.13 1.19
CA GLN A 97 -9.25 20.48 0.47
C GLN A 97 -8.31 19.82 1.47
N ARG A 98 -8.04 18.53 1.25
CA ARG A 98 -7.15 17.75 2.09
C ARG A 98 -5.78 17.65 1.46
N SER A 99 -4.77 17.52 2.31
CA SER A 99 -3.40 17.26 1.88
C SER A 99 -2.80 16.02 2.53
N ASP A 100 -3.49 15.46 3.52
CA ASP A 100 -3.03 14.34 4.34
C ASP A 100 -3.72 13.04 3.92
N TYR A 101 -3.23 12.44 2.83
CA TYR A 101 -3.76 11.18 2.33
C TYR A 101 -2.86 10.02 2.74
N HIS A 102 -3.48 8.93 3.18
CA HIS A 102 -2.78 7.68 3.42
C HIS A 102 -3.62 6.51 2.94
N LEU A 103 -2.94 5.42 2.62
CA LEU A 103 -3.58 4.16 2.26
C LEU A 103 -3.14 3.09 3.24
N THR A 104 -4.06 2.22 3.58
CA THR A 104 -3.78 1.05 4.41
C THR A 104 -4.17 -0.20 3.63
N PHE A 105 -3.32 -1.21 3.71
CA PHE A 105 -3.58 -2.49 3.06
C PHE A 105 -3.50 -3.58 4.11
N GLN A 106 -4.44 -4.50 4.06
CA GLN A 106 -4.42 -5.68 4.92
C GLN A 106 -4.56 -6.91 4.06
N PHE A 107 -3.63 -7.82 4.21
CA PHE A 107 -3.64 -9.10 3.50
C PHE A 107 -2.87 -10.12 4.31
N ARG A 108 -2.84 -11.37 3.86
CA ARG A 108 -2.08 -12.42 4.52
C ARG A 108 -0.98 -12.90 3.60
N VAL A 109 0.09 -13.46 4.19
CA VAL A 109 1.11 -14.15 3.41
C VAL A 109 0.37 -15.14 2.50
N PRO A 110 0.56 -15.05 1.15
CA PRO A 110 -0.17 -15.92 0.24
C PRO A 110 0.08 -17.39 0.53
N PRO A 111 -0.93 -18.25 0.30
CA PRO A 111 -0.75 -19.69 0.49
C PRO A 111 0.43 -20.22 -0.34
N LYS A 112 1.18 -21.14 0.22
CA LYS A 112 2.31 -21.80 -0.45
C LYS A 112 3.51 -20.90 -0.75
N LEU A 113 3.53 -19.67 -0.26
CA LEU A 113 4.71 -18.83 -0.39
C LEU A 113 5.82 -19.38 0.50
N GLN A 114 6.95 -19.70 -0.10
CA GLN A 114 8.06 -20.35 0.61
C GLN A 114 8.81 -19.35 1.49
N PRO A 115 9.44 -19.82 2.58
CA PRO A 115 10.35 -18.94 3.33
C PRO A 115 11.44 -18.36 2.45
N GLY A 116 11.76 -17.09 2.66
CA GLY A 116 12.77 -16.37 1.89
C GLY A 116 12.54 -14.87 1.89
N LEU A 117 13.29 -14.20 1.04
CA LEU A 117 13.24 -12.74 0.90
C LEU A 117 12.40 -12.36 -0.31
N TYR A 118 11.58 -11.35 -0.13
CA TYR A 118 10.64 -10.86 -1.14
C TYR A 118 10.67 -9.34 -1.18
N THR A 119 10.27 -8.79 -2.31
CA THR A 119 10.07 -7.34 -2.47
C THR A 119 8.61 -7.10 -2.77
N LEU A 120 7.99 -6.21 -2.00
CA LEU A 120 6.61 -5.77 -2.21
C LEU A 120 6.63 -4.42 -2.92
N TRP A 121 5.97 -4.35 -4.07
CA TRP A 121 5.78 -3.09 -4.80
C TRP A 121 4.37 -2.59 -4.58
N VAL A 122 4.26 -1.33 -4.18
CA VAL A 122 2.98 -0.61 -4.07
C VAL A 122 2.89 0.33 -5.26
N SER A 123 1.85 0.17 -6.07
CA SER A 123 1.56 1.05 -7.19
C SER A 123 0.26 1.79 -6.92
N VAL A 124 0.26 3.10 -7.09
CA VAL A 124 -0.91 3.94 -6.87
C VAL A 124 -1.13 4.77 -8.13
N GLU A 125 -2.38 4.79 -8.60
CA GLU A 125 -2.80 5.60 -9.73
C GLU A 125 -3.91 6.52 -9.30
N GLU A 126 -3.77 7.79 -9.64
CA GLU A 126 -4.80 8.80 -9.41
C GLU A 126 -5.69 8.87 -10.64
N SER A 127 -7.00 8.91 -10.43
CA SER A 127 -7.94 9.05 -11.54
C SER A 127 -7.73 10.35 -12.30
N ALA A 128 -7.93 10.28 -13.61
CA ALA A 128 -7.83 11.46 -14.46
C ALA A 128 -8.86 12.50 -14.04
N ILE A 129 -8.39 13.72 -13.83
CA ILE A 129 -9.24 14.89 -13.72
C ILE A 129 -9.45 15.41 -15.14
N SER A 130 -10.64 15.96 -15.41
CA SER A 130 -11.00 16.47 -16.73
C SER A 130 -9.87 17.29 -17.34
N GLY A 131 -9.41 16.90 -18.53
CA GLY A 131 -8.33 17.56 -19.24
C GLY A 131 -6.92 17.21 -18.79
N GLN A 132 -6.75 16.28 -17.84
CA GLN A 132 -5.43 15.87 -17.36
C GLN A 132 -5.22 14.37 -17.53
N MET A 133 -3.96 14.00 -17.76
CA MET A 133 -3.58 12.59 -17.82
C MET A 133 -3.61 11.95 -16.43
N PRO A 134 -3.97 10.66 -16.31
CA PRO A 134 -3.81 9.96 -15.05
C PRO A 134 -2.35 9.98 -14.61
N ARG A 135 -2.12 10.09 -13.30
CA ARG A 135 -0.77 10.05 -12.74
C ARG A 135 -0.63 8.79 -11.91
N SER A 136 0.56 8.23 -11.89
CA SER A 136 0.85 7.05 -11.09
C SER A 136 2.22 7.17 -10.45
N CYS A 137 2.41 6.40 -9.39
CA CYS A 137 3.69 6.26 -8.72
C CYS A 137 3.79 4.89 -8.08
N LYS A 138 5.00 4.48 -7.75
CA LYS A 138 5.22 3.22 -7.07
C LYS A 138 6.42 3.30 -6.13
N LYS A 139 6.40 2.44 -5.11
CA LYS A 139 7.46 2.33 -4.14
C LYS A 139 7.56 0.89 -3.66
N SER A 140 8.73 0.45 -3.25
CA SER A 140 8.92 -0.92 -2.79
C SER A 140 9.45 -0.98 -1.37
N ILE A 141 9.19 -2.11 -0.73
CA ILE A 141 9.72 -2.46 0.57
C ILE A 141 10.02 -3.95 0.60
N ASP A 142 11.14 -4.32 1.18
CA ASP A 142 11.53 -5.72 1.29
C ASP A 142 10.93 -6.36 2.54
N PHE A 143 10.63 -7.65 2.46
CA PHE A 143 10.14 -8.39 3.63
C PHE A 143 10.62 -9.83 3.58
N LYS A 144 10.52 -10.49 4.73
CA LYS A 144 10.98 -11.86 4.89
C LYS A 144 9.81 -12.74 5.32
N VAL A 145 9.70 -13.90 4.68
CA VAL A 145 8.77 -14.96 5.10
C VAL A 145 9.57 -16.01 5.84
N ILE A 146 9.10 -16.40 7.00
CA ILE A 146 9.73 -17.44 7.85
C ILE A 146 8.82 -18.67 7.92
N PRO A 147 9.36 -19.85 8.27
CA PRO A 147 8.54 -21.04 8.41
C PRO A 147 7.43 -20.84 9.43
N SER A 148 6.31 -21.54 9.23
CA SER A 148 5.20 -21.52 10.19
C SER A 148 5.67 -22.09 11.54
N ALA A 149 5.12 -21.51 12.63
CA ALA A 149 5.46 -21.99 13.98
C ALA A 149 5.01 -23.44 14.14
N PRO A 150 5.79 -24.27 14.89
CA PRO A 150 5.36 -25.64 15.19
C PRO A 150 4.05 -25.60 15.99
N GLN A 151 3.17 -26.56 15.71
CA GLN A 151 1.95 -26.68 16.50
C GLN A 151 2.31 -27.26 17.86
N PRO A 152 1.70 -26.77 18.94
CA PRO A 152 1.85 -27.42 20.25
C PRO A 152 1.24 -28.83 20.17
N GLU A 153 1.94 -29.80 20.72
CA GLU A 153 1.46 -31.17 20.82
C GLU A 153 0.34 -31.29 21.85
#